data_8f5b7ac420016789cd9554aa0ca8e57c
#
_entry.id   8f5b7ac420016789cd9554aa0ca8e57c
#
_cell.length_a   1.000
_cell.length_b   1.000
_cell.length_c   1.000
_cell.angle_alpha   90.00
_cell.angle_beta   90.00
_cell.angle_gamma   90.00
#
_symmetry.space_group_name_H-M   'P 1'
#
loop_
_entity.id
_entity.type
_entity.pdbx_description
1 polymer ?
#
loop_
_entity_poly.entity_id
_entity_poly.type
_entity_poly.pdbx_seq_one_letter_code
_entity_poly.pdbx_strand_id
1 'polypeptide(L)'
;MDKEIIKRFRDEVNAQDLVLQMYRNYAGKNYWNIICSAMDWIDVVVEMIDIKNVSKKNDNDSSIKVMTFIMCIDVMWEAVQQLHRIFFDTSTIPFADNTEVFCHKLFQASDNDYFKTIRACFAAHPINLNDHFTGNKQKERRYASWSGGGFSSGDFSVMLYSNQPDKDALFLDIYFDELLKFAEQRYAYLNTISTKIVWQREQYLNSWKSI
;
A
#
# COMPACT_ATOMS: atom_id res chain seq x y z
N MET A 1 0.49 10.31 9.90
CA MET A 1 0.56 8.91 10.44
C MET A 1 1.15 8.91 11.85
N ASP A 2 0.71 7.99 12.74
CA ASP A 2 1.24 7.86 14.11
C ASP A 2 2.56 7.06 14.12
N LYS A 3 3.69 7.73 14.37
CA LYS A 3 5.02 7.10 14.40
C LYS A 3 5.22 6.11 15.56
N GLU A 4 4.44 6.21 16.62
CA GLU A 4 4.56 5.31 17.76
C GLU A 4 4.19 3.86 17.39
N ILE A 5 3.43 3.64 16.32
CA ILE A 5 3.09 2.29 15.85
C ILE A 5 4.33 1.57 15.34
N ILE A 6 5.10 2.16 14.42
CA ILE A 6 6.31 1.52 13.89
C ILE A 6 7.39 1.41 14.96
N LYS A 7 7.52 2.39 15.85
CA LYS A 7 8.48 2.34 16.94
C LYS A 7 8.19 1.16 17.88
N ARG A 8 6.94 1.03 18.35
CA ARG A 8 6.54 -0.12 19.19
C ARG A 8 6.72 -1.45 18.45
N PHE A 9 6.38 -1.49 17.16
CA PHE A 9 6.59 -2.69 16.35
C PHE A 9 8.07 -3.09 16.32
N ARG A 10 8.99 -2.13 16.11
CA ARG A 10 10.45 -2.37 16.12
C ARG A 10 10.92 -2.85 17.50
N ASP A 11 10.42 -2.27 18.56
CA ASP A 11 10.75 -2.68 19.93
C ASP A 11 10.34 -4.14 20.19
N GLU A 12 9.15 -4.56 19.74
CA GLU A 12 8.69 -5.94 19.84
C GLU A 12 9.52 -6.92 18.99
N VAL A 13 9.87 -6.53 17.77
CA VAL A 13 10.70 -7.36 16.88
C VAL A 13 12.11 -7.56 17.45
N ASN A 14 12.69 -6.51 18.03
CA ASN A 14 14.07 -6.54 18.54
C ASN A 14 14.18 -7.09 19.98
N ALA A 15 13.05 -7.34 20.66
CA ALA A 15 13.07 -7.76 22.06
C ALA A 15 13.79 -9.10 22.24
N GLN A 16 14.90 -9.07 22.99
CA GLN A 16 15.70 -10.23 23.38
C GLN A 16 16.26 -11.06 22.20
N ASP A 17 16.36 -10.49 21.01
CA ASP A 17 16.82 -11.15 19.78
C ASP A 17 16.04 -12.43 19.40
N LEU A 18 14.87 -12.67 19.99
CA LEU A 18 14.11 -13.91 19.76
C LEU A 18 13.60 -14.01 18.33
N VAL A 19 13.12 -12.91 17.74
CA VAL A 19 12.66 -12.90 16.34
C VAL A 19 13.84 -13.16 15.38
N LEU A 20 15.01 -12.58 15.66
CA LEU A 20 16.23 -12.88 14.91
C LEU A 20 16.54 -14.40 14.94
N GLN A 21 16.52 -15.00 16.14
CA GLN A 21 16.81 -16.43 16.30
C GLN A 21 15.80 -17.31 15.53
N MET A 22 14.52 -16.96 15.59
CA MET A 22 13.44 -17.70 14.92
C MET A 22 13.50 -17.59 13.39
N TYR A 23 13.85 -16.41 12.86
CA TYR A 23 13.67 -16.11 11.43
C TYR A 23 14.97 -15.99 10.63
N ARG A 24 16.14 -16.04 11.28
CA ARG A 24 17.46 -16.03 10.60
C ARG A 24 17.66 -17.23 9.67
N ASN A 25 17.07 -18.37 10.01
CA ASN A 25 17.14 -19.59 9.19
C ASN A 25 15.81 -20.36 9.30
N TYR A 26 14.70 -19.76 8.89
CA TYR A 26 13.40 -20.39 8.90
C TYR A 26 13.17 -21.12 7.57
N ALA A 27 12.98 -22.45 7.63
CA ALA A 27 12.81 -23.29 6.42
C ALA A 27 13.92 -23.08 5.35
N GLY A 28 15.16 -22.89 5.79
CA GLY A 28 16.31 -22.66 4.91
C GLY A 28 16.40 -21.27 4.29
N LYS A 29 15.59 -20.33 4.74
CA LYS A 29 15.57 -18.93 4.26
C LYS A 29 15.85 -17.95 5.39
N ASN A 30 16.56 -16.87 5.07
CA ASN A 30 16.79 -15.77 5.99
C ASN A 30 15.68 -14.72 5.87
N TYR A 31 14.58 -14.91 6.60
CA TYR A 31 13.48 -13.94 6.64
C TYR A 31 13.79 -12.71 7.51
N TRP A 32 14.81 -12.80 8.38
CA TRP A 32 15.22 -11.64 9.19
C TRP A 32 15.58 -10.42 8.33
N ASN A 33 16.27 -10.64 7.21
CA ASN A 33 16.63 -9.53 6.31
C ASN A 33 15.40 -8.82 5.71
N ILE A 34 14.34 -9.58 5.39
CA ILE A 34 13.09 -8.99 4.89
C ILE A 34 12.38 -8.21 6.00
N ILE A 35 12.38 -8.75 7.23
CA ILE A 35 11.78 -8.08 8.40
C ILE A 35 12.48 -6.73 8.65
N CYS A 36 13.82 -6.71 8.67
CA CYS A 36 14.59 -5.49 8.84
C CYS A 36 14.31 -4.48 7.73
N SER A 37 14.37 -4.91 6.47
CA SER A 37 14.10 -4.04 5.33
C SER A 37 12.68 -3.45 5.36
N ALA A 38 11.68 -4.27 5.69
CA ALA A 38 10.30 -3.81 5.79
C ALA A 38 10.13 -2.74 6.89
N MET A 39 10.72 -2.95 8.06
CA MET A 39 10.71 -1.97 9.15
C MET A 39 11.37 -0.65 8.75
N ASP A 40 12.52 -0.72 8.07
CA ASP A 40 13.25 0.47 7.65
C ASP A 40 12.46 1.27 6.62
N TRP A 41 11.86 0.61 5.61
CA TRP A 41 11.04 1.29 4.61
C TRP A 41 9.77 1.90 5.20
N ILE A 42 9.09 1.21 6.11
CA ILE A 42 7.92 1.78 6.80
C ILE A 42 8.32 3.05 7.55
N ASP A 43 9.41 3.01 8.30
CA ASP A 43 9.90 4.17 9.09
C ASP A 43 10.20 5.38 8.20
N VAL A 44 10.84 5.14 7.05
CA VAL A 44 11.19 6.20 6.08
C VAL A 44 9.94 6.84 5.47
N VAL A 45 8.96 6.03 5.02
CA VAL A 45 7.85 6.58 4.22
C VAL A 45 6.68 7.08 5.05
N VAL A 46 6.51 6.61 6.29
CA VAL A 46 5.36 6.96 7.13
C VAL A 46 5.28 8.46 7.44
N GLU A 47 6.42 9.14 7.48
CA GLU A 47 6.49 10.59 7.69
C GLU A 47 5.97 11.38 6.49
N MET A 48 6.14 10.82 5.28
CA MET A 48 5.73 11.47 4.04
C MET A 48 4.23 11.28 3.75
N ILE A 49 3.56 10.31 4.41
CA ILE A 49 2.13 10.05 4.26
C ILE A 49 1.35 11.04 5.14
N ASP A 50 1.26 12.27 4.67
CA ASP A 50 0.49 13.35 5.29
C ASP A 50 -0.18 14.18 4.18
N ILE A 51 -1.48 14.46 4.32
CA ILE A 51 -2.26 15.30 3.39
C ILE A 51 -1.64 16.70 3.24
N LYS A 52 -0.97 17.21 4.28
CA LYS A 52 -0.28 18.51 4.21
C LYS A 52 0.84 18.55 3.16
N ASN A 53 1.36 17.39 2.77
CA ASN A 53 2.42 17.28 1.77
C ASN A 53 1.88 17.30 0.33
N VAL A 54 0.57 17.20 0.12
CA VAL A 54 -0.08 17.25 -1.19
C VAL A 54 -0.86 18.54 -1.41
N SER A 55 -1.14 18.84 -2.66
CA SER A 55 -1.87 20.05 -3.05
C SER A 55 -2.91 19.70 -4.11
N LYS A 56 -4.07 20.36 -4.04
CA LYS A 56 -5.14 20.25 -5.04
C LYS A 56 -4.89 21.11 -6.29
N LYS A 57 -3.77 21.83 -6.33
CA LYS A 57 -3.39 22.63 -7.52
C LYS A 57 -2.99 21.70 -8.65
N ASN A 58 -3.38 22.08 -9.85
CA ASN A 58 -2.99 21.33 -11.04
C ASN A 58 -1.75 21.97 -11.69
N ASP A 59 -0.61 21.74 -11.06
CA ASP A 59 0.69 22.13 -11.55
C ASP A 59 1.69 20.95 -11.41
N ASN A 60 2.83 21.07 -12.05
CA ASN A 60 3.83 20.00 -12.08
C ASN A 60 4.37 19.66 -10.67
N ASP A 61 4.51 20.64 -9.79
CA ASP A 61 4.98 20.42 -8.42
C ASP A 61 3.97 19.60 -7.62
N SER A 62 2.68 19.94 -7.73
CA SER A 62 1.58 19.20 -7.10
C SER A 62 1.48 17.78 -7.65
N SER A 63 1.65 17.60 -8.97
CA SER A 63 1.65 16.27 -9.61
C SER A 63 2.74 15.37 -9.03
N ILE A 64 3.96 15.88 -8.86
CA ILE A 64 5.07 15.13 -8.27
C ILE A 64 4.81 14.82 -6.79
N LYS A 65 4.23 15.76 -6.04
CA LYS A 65 3.86 15.52 -4.63
C LYS A 65 2.79 14.43 -4.50
N VAL A 66 1.77 14.44 -5.35
CA VAL A 66 0.73 13.40 -5.38
C VAL A 66 1.34 12.04 -5.75
N MET A 67 2.20 11.99 -6.76
CA MET A 67 2.92 10.78 -7.13
C MET A 67 3.75 10.23 -5.96
N THR A 68 4.50 11.10 -5.28
CA THR A 68 5.30 10.73 -4.11
C THR A 68 4.43 10.21 -2.97
N PHE A 69 3.31 10.86 -2.69
CA PHE A 69 2.36 10.44 -1.65
C PHE A 69 1.81 9.04 -1.91
N ILE A 70 1.37 8.76 -3.15
CA ILE A 70 0.87 7.45 -3.56
C ILE A 70 1.97 6.37 -3.46
N MET A 71 3.20 6.69 -3.89
CA MET A 71 4.33 5.76 -3.81
C MET A 71 4.73 5.46 -2.36
N CYS A 72 4.67 6.44 -1.45
CA CYS A 72 4.92 6.20 -0.02
C CYS A 72 3.87 5.24 0.58
N ILE A 73 2.59 5.39 0.21
CA ILE A 73 1.53 4.46 0.63
C ILE A 73 1.80 3.06 0.08
N ASP A 74 2.21 2.94 -1.19
CA ASP A 74 2.49 1.65 -1.83
C ASP A 74 3.64 0.92 -1.13
N VAL A 75 4.76 1.61 -0.90
CA VAL A 75 5.93 1.05 -0.21
C VAL A 75 5.58 0.60 1.22
N MET A 76 4.87 1.43 1.97
CA MET A 76 4.39 1.08 3.31
C MET A 76 3.51 -0.16 3.28
N TRP A 77 2.53 -0.20 2.36
CA TRP A 77 1.59 -1.32 2.27
C TRP A 77 2.27 -2.62 1.81
N GLU A 78 3.19 -2.57 0.84
CA GLU A 78 3.96 -3.74 0.42
C GLU A 78 4.81 -4.29 1.59
N ALA A 79 5.46 -3.42 2.36
CA ALA A 79 6.23 -3.82 3.53
C ALA A 79 5.35 -4.50 4.60
N VAL A 80 4.16 -3.96 4.89
CA VAL A 80 3.20 -4.57 5.83
C VAL A 80 2.73 -5.94 5.33
N GLN A 81 2.48 -6.09 4.02
CA GLN A 81 2.11 -7.38 3.43
C GLN A 81 3.23 -8.42 3.56
N GLN A 82 4.50 -8.03 3.36
CA GLN A 82 5.63 -8.95 3.54
C GLN A 82 5.75 -9.39 5.00
N LEU A 83 5.61 -8.48 5.96
CA LEU A 83 5.58 -8.82 7.38
C LEU A 83 4.42 -9.78 7.71
N HIS A 84 3.22 -9.51 7.18
CA HIS A 84 2.09 -10.41 7.34
C HIS A 84 2.41 -11.83 6.85
N ARG A 85 2.92 -11.97 5.62
CA ARG A 85 3.26 -13.27 5.03
C ARG A 85 4.24 -14.06 5.89
N ILE A 86 5.24 -13.38 6.46
CA ILE A 86 6.27 -14.02 7.29
C ILE A 86 5.68 -14.45 8.63
N PHE A 87 5.04 -13.55 9.37
CA PHE A 87 4.59 -13.84 10.74
C PHE A 87 3.34 -14.73 10.81
N PHE A 88 2.54 -14.78 9.77
CA PHE A 88 1.37 -15.68 9.70
C PHE A 88 1.61 -16.92 8.85
N ASP A 89 2.79 -17.05 8.23
CA ASP A 89 3.15 -18.17 7.34
C ASP A 89 2.07 -18.41 6.28
N THR A 90 1.70 -17.36 5.56
CA THR A 90 0.57 -17.39 4.61
C THR A 90 0.87 -16.60 3.35
N SER A 91 0.25 -16.97 2.23
CA SER A 91 0.25 -16.18 0.99
C SER A 91 -0.94 -15.23 0.88
N THR A 92 -1.86 -15.24 1.84
CA THR A 92 -3.03 -14.35 1.82
C THR A 92 -2.61 -12.89 1.96
N ILE A 93 -3.48 -12.00 1.50
CA ILE A 93 -3.28 -10.55 1.62
C ILE A 93 -4.32 -10.03 2.62
N PRO A 94 -3.91 -9.29 3.66
CA PRO A 94 -4.88 -8.69 4.57
C PRO A 94 -5.83 -7.75 3.82
N PHE A 95 -7.05 -7.63 4.29
CA PHE A 95 -8.09 -6.79 3.69
C PHE A 95 -8.41 -7.12 2.22
N ALA A 96 -8.26 -8.39 1.78
CA ALA A 96 -8.45 -8.79 0.38
C ALA A 96 -9.82 -8.40 -0.18
N ASP A 97 -10.87 -8.56 0.63
CA ASP A 97 -12.26 -8.36 0.23
C ASP A 97 -12.85 -7.02 0.68
N ASN A 98 -12.05 -6.14 1.31
CA ASN A 98 -12.55 -4.84 1.76
C ASN A 98 -12.91 -3.94 0.57
N THR A 99 -14.03 -3.22 0.70
CA THR A 99 -14.56 -2.34 -0.35
C THR A 99 -15.01 -0.96 0.18
N GLU A 100 -14.76 -0.66 1.46
CA GLU A 100 -15.41 0.44 2.19
C GLU A 100 -14.59 1.73 2.26
N VAL A 101 -13.34 1.71 1.79
CA VAL A 101 -12.46 2.87 1.89
C VAL A 101 -12.68 3.84 0.76
N PHE A 102 -12.64 3.35 -0.48
CA PHE A 102 -12.86 4.16 -1.67
C PHE A 102 -14.35 4.19 -1.99
N CYS A 103 -15.00 5.30 -1.70
CA CYS A 103 -16.44 5.49 -1.95
C CYS A 103 -16.74 5.94 -3.39
N HIS A 104 -15.74 6.55 -4.06
CA HIS A 104 -15.87 7.14 -5.39
C HIS A 104 -15.13 6.32 -6.46
N LYS A 105 -15.37 5.01 -6.48
CA LYS A 105 -14.69 4.10 -7.42
C LYS A 105 -15.23 4.27 -8.84
N LEU A 106 -14.33 4.37 -9.81
CA LEU A 106 -14.67 4.37 -11.23
C LEU A 106 -15.21 3.00 -11.70
N PHE A 107 -14.82 1.92 -11.01
CA PHE A 107 -15.22 0.54 -11.30
C PHE A 107 -15.25 -0.29 -10.01
N GLN A 108 -15.99 -1.40 -10.04
CA GLN A 108 -16.09 -2.30 -8.87
C GLN A 108 -14.80 -3.09 -8.66
N ALA A 109 -14.18 -2.90 -7.50
CA ALA A 109 -12.97 -3.60 -7.09
C ALA A 109 -12.85 -3.61 -5.57
N SER A 110 -12.05 -4.54 -5.02
CA SER A 110 -11.59 -4.43 -3.64
C SER A 110 -10.76 -3.14 -3.45
N ASP A 111 -10.66 -2.65 -2.22
CA ASP A 111 -9.86 -1.45 -1.94
C ASP A 111 -8.37 -1.67 -2.30
N ASN A 112 -7.86 -2.88 -2.10
CA ASN A 112 -6.49 -3.21 -2.49
C ASN A 112 -6.29 -3.15 -4.01
N ASP A 113 -7.22 -3.67 -4.81
CA ASP A 113 -7.10 -3.66 -6.28
C ASP A 113 -7.39 -2.28 -6.84
N TYR A 114 -8.31 -1.52 -6.23
CA TYR A 114 -8.54 -0.14 -6.62
C TYR A 114 -7.31 0.74 -6.37
N PHE A 115 -6.66 0.59 -5.20
CA PHE A 115 -5.40 1.29 -4.91
C PHE A 115 -4.28 0.93 -5.89
N LYS A 116 -4.15 -0.36 -6.28
CA LYS A 116 -3.20 -0.76 -7.33
C LYS A 116 -3.44 -0.03 -8.65
N THR A 117 -4.71 0.19 -9.00
CA THR A 117 -5.07 0.95 -10.20
C THR A 117 -4.72 2.43 -10.05
N ILE A 118 -5.02 3.05 -8.91
CA ILE A 118 -4.59 4.43 -8.61
C ILE A 118 -3.06 4.54 -8.77
N ARG A 119 -2.30 3.66 -8.12
CA ARG A 119 -0.85 3.64 -8.22
C ARG A 119 -0.36 3.51 -9.67
N ALA A 120 -0.96 2.62 -10.45
CA ALA A 120 -0.59 2.44 -11.84
C ALA A 120 -0.82 3.71 -12.66
N CYS A 121 -1.96 4.36 -12.49
CA CYS A 121 -2.34 5.56 -13.25
C CYS A 121 -1.57 6.82 -12.85
N PHE A 122 -1.28 6.98 -11.56
CA PHE A 122 -0.70 8.22 -11.03
C PHE A 122 0.81 8.17 -10.83
N ALA A 123 1.41 6.97 -10.76
CA ALA A 123 2.81 6.85 -10.38
C ALA A 123 3.62 5.84 -11.19
N ALA A 124 3.20 4.55 -11.24
CA ALA A 124 4.10 3.49 -11.69
C ALA A 124 4.13 3.27 -13.21
N HIS A 125 2.96 3.33 -13.87
CA HIS A 125 2.83 2.95 -15.28
C HIS A 125 1.86 3.83 -16.06
N PRO A 126 1.90 5.17 -15.94
CA PRO A 126 0.85 6.05 -16.49
C PRO A 126 0.69 5.95 -18.01
N ILE A 127 1.73 5.53 -18.71
CA ILE A 127 1.76 5.50 -20.19
C ILE A 127 1.44 4.11 -20.77
N ASN A 128 1.23 3.09 -19.94
CA ASN A 128 0.95 1.73 -20.40
C ASN A 128 0.05 0.99 -19.42
N LEU A 129 -1.22 1.34 -19.41
CA LEU A 129 -2.23 0.74 -18.55
C LEU A 129 -2.97 -0.35 -19.32
N ASN A 130 -3.02 -1.56 -18.77
CA ASN A 130 -3.93 -2.58 -19.26
C ASN A 130 -5.36 -2.19 -18.88
N ASP A 131 -6.32 -2.46 -19.77
CA ASP A 131 -7.72 -2.17 -19.50
C ASP A 131 -8.28 -3.11 -18.42
N HIS A 132 -8.40 -2.57 -17.20
CA HIS A 132 -9.14 -3.17 -16.11
C HIS A 132 -10.51 -2.49 -15.88
N PHE A 133 -10.81 -1.44 -16.67
CA PHE A 133 -11.93 -0.55 -16.38
C PHE A 133 -13.25 -1.01 -17.01
N THR A 134 -13.20 -1.75 -18.11
CA THR A 134 -14.42 -2.08 -18.87
C THR A 134 -14.79 -3.55 -18.84
N GLY A 135 -13.95 -4.43 -18.28
CA GLY A 135 -14.21 -5.88 -18.25
C GLY A 135 -14.26 -6.54 -19.63
N ASN A 136 -14.03 -5.77 -20.70
CA ASN A 136 -14.02 -6.26 -22.07
C ASN A 136 -12.70 -6.97 -22.39
N LYS A 137 -12.80 -8.20 -22.91
CA LYS A 137 -11.67 -8.99 -23.39
C LYS A 137 -10.93 -8.40 -24.61
N GLN A 138 -11.36 -7.24 -25.11
CA GLN A 138 -10.64 -6.49 -26.15
C GLN A 138 -9.40 -5.89 -25.53
N LYS A 139 -8.28 -5.95 -26.26
CA LYS A 139 -6.97 -5.41 -25.86
C LYS A 139 -6.97 -3.86 -25.89
N GLU A 140 -7.89 -3.23 -25.19
CA GLU A 140 -7.88 -1.79 -25.00
C GLU A 140 -6.73 -1.44 -24.07
N ARG A 141 -5.95 -0.45 -24.43
CA ARG A 141 -4.92 0.16 -23.57
C ARG A 141 -5.31 1.59 -23.28
N ARG A 142 -5.02 2.01 -22.05
CA ARG A 142 -5.23 3.40 -21.66
C ARG A 142 -3.92 4.06 -21.27
N TYR A 143 -3.92 5.37 -21.40
CA TYR A 143 -2.78 6.23 -21.11
C TYR A 143 -3.25 7.33 -20.21
N ALA A 144 -2.69 7.43 -19.01
CA ALA A 144 -3.02 8.48 -18.06
C ALA A 144 -2.30 9.78 -18.45
N SER A 145 -3.03 10.87 -18.43
CA SER A 145 -2.49 12.21 -18.61
C SER A 145 -2.95 13.10 -17.47
N TRP A 146 -2.05 13.92 -16.95
CA TRP A 146 -2.40 14.96 -16.01
C TRP A 146 -3.35 15.94 -16.71
N SER A 147 -4.63 15.92 -16.35
CA SER A 147 -5.59 16.83 -16.94
C SER A 147 -5.58 18.14 -16.18
N GLY A 148 -5.55 19.24 -16.95
CA GLY A 148 -5.79 20.57 -16.39
C GLY A 148 -7.14 20.60 -15.66
N GLY A 149 -7.13 20.95 -14.36
CA GLY A 149 -8.29 20.91 -13.50
C GLY A 149 -9.49 21.71 -14.02
N GLY A 150 -10.67 21.31 -13.59
CA GLY A 150 -11.94 22.01 -13.83
C GLY A 150 -13.11 21.11 -14.22
N PHE A 151 -12.89 19.85 -14.51
CA PHE A 151 -13.94 18.91 -14.90
C PHE A 151 -14.16 17.74 -13.92
N SER A 152 -13.41 17.71 -12.80
CA SER A 152 -13.38 16.60 -11.85
C SER A 152 -13.93 17.04 -10.51
N SER A 153 -14.54 16.09 -9.78
CA SER A 153 -15.04 16.28 -8.43
C SER A 153 -14.00 15.92 -7.35
N GLY A 154 -12.91 15.24 -7.74
CA GLY A 154 -11.85 14.79 -6.83
C GLY A 154 -10.86 15.88 -6.43
N ASP A 155 -10.00 15.55 -5.48
CA ASP A 155 -8.91 16.41 -5.04
C ASP A 155 -7.80 16.53 -6.10
N PHE A 156 -7.63 15.45 -6.87
CA PHE A 156 -6.74 15.38 -8.02
C PHE A 156 -7.26 14.37 -9.04
N SER A 157 -6.91 14.52 -10.33
CA SER A 157 -7.45 13.68 -11.40
C SER A 157 -6.46 13.43 -12.50
N VAL A 158 -6.60 12.28 -13.16
CA VAL A 158 -5.98 12.00 -14.45
C VAL A 158 -7.03 11.66 -15.50
N MET A 159 -6.77 12.05 -16.73
CA MET A 159 -7.56 11.65 -17.89
C MET A 159 -6.96 10.37 -18.48
N LEU A 160 -7.78 9.36 -18.66
CA LEU A 160 -7.39 8.07 -19.22
C LEU A 160 -7.82 7.98 -20.69
N TYR A 161 -6.91 8.27 -21.59
CA TYR A 161 -7.14 8.16 -23.04
C TYR A 161 -7.11 6.70 -23.48
N SER A 162 -7.99 6.33 -24.39
CA SER A 162 -8.01 5.01 -25.03
C SER A 162 -7.11 4.97 -26.27
N ASN A 163 -6.52 3.82 -26.56
CA ASN A 163 -5.90 3.55 -27.87
C ASN A 163 -6.91 3.26 -28.98
N GLN A 164 -8.19 3.20 -28.65
CA GLN A 164 -9.28 2.98 -29.60
C GLN A 164 -9.92 4.33 -29.96
N PRO A 165 -10.04 4.67 -31.29
CA PRO A 165 -10.46 5.99 -31.71
C PRO A 165 -11.90 6.35 -31.31
N ASP A 166 -12.76 5.34 -31.16
CA ASP A 166 -14.20 5.52 -30.86
C ASP A 166 -14.52 5.45 -29.38
N LYS A 167 -13.50 5.48 -28.50
CA LYS A 167 -13.69 5.39 -27.05
C LYS A 167 -13.39 6.72 -26.39
N ASP A 168 -14.35 7.17 -25.59
CA ASP A 168 -14.20 8.38 -24.77
C ASP A 168 -13.09 8.23 -23.73
N ALA A 169 -12.47 9.36 -23.41
CA ALA A 169 -11.58 9.44 -22.26
C ALA A 169 -12.38 9.28 -20.95
N LEU A 170 -11.79 8.59 -19.99
CA LEU A 170 -12.34 8.48 -18.63
C LEU A 170 -11.56 9.40 -17.70
N PHE A 171 -12.23 9.88 -16.66
CA PHE A 171 -11.59 10.62 -15.57
C PHE A 171 -11.45 9.70 -14.37
N LEU A 172 -10.22 9.53 -13.89
CA LEU A 172 -9.96 8.86 -12.62
C LEU A 172 -9.65 9.93 -11.58
N ASP A 173 -10.60 10.11 -10.68
CA ASP A 173 -10.50 11.03 -9.55
C ASP A 173 -9.92 10.32 -8.34
N ILE A 174 -9.10 11.03 -7.56
CA ILE A 174 -8.66 10.61 -6.25
C ILE A 174 -9.06 11.63 -5.20
N TYR A 175 -9.34 11.12 -4.01
CA TYR A 175 -9.65 11.87 -2.81
C TYR A 175 -8.56 11.59 -1.77
N PHE A 176 -7.88 12.62 -1.31
CA PHE A 176 -6.74 12.47 -0.41
C PHE A 176 -7.13 11.86 0.94
N ASP A 177 -8.35 12.17 1.41
CA ASP A 177 -8.87 11.58 2.64
C ASP A 177 -9.10 10.06 2.51
N GLU A 178 -9.57 9.58 1.35
CA GLU A 178 -9.72 8.15 1.09
C GLU A 178 -8.36 7.45 1.03
N LEU A 179 -7.37 8.05 0.37
CA LEU A 179 -6.01 7.53 0.33
C LEU A 179 -5.36 7.50 1.72
N LEU A 180 -5.56 8.54 2.53
CA LEU A 180 -5.06 8.56 3.90
C LEU A 180 -5.75 7.48 4.75
N LYS A 181 -7.07 7.35 4.68
CA LYS A 181 -7.83 6.31 5.38
C LYS A 181 -7.36 4.91 4.97
N PHE A 182 -7.10 4.69 3.67
CA PHE A 182 -6.51 3.44 3.17
C PHE A 182 -5.17 3.16 3.85
N ALA A 183 -4.27 4.15 3.87
CA ALA A 183 -2.95 4.02 4.46
C ALA A 183 -3.03 3.77 5.97
N GLU A 184 -3.84 4.51 6.69
CA GLU A 184 -4.00 4.38 8.16
C GLU A 184 -4.48 3.00 8.58
N GLN A 185 -5.46 2.42 7.89
CA GLN A 185 -5.95 1.08 8.18
C GLN A 185 -4.86 0.02 7.98
N ARG A 186 -4.10 0.12 6.87
CA ARG A 186 -3.05 -0.85 6.55
C ARG A 186 -1.84 -0.70 7.48
N TYR A 187 -1.50 0.50 7.82
CA TYR A 187 -0.44 0.78 8.79
C TYR A 187 -0.79 0.31 10.20
N ALA A 188 -2.02 0.57 10.66
CA ALA A 188 -2.50 0.11 11.96
C ALA A 188 -2.49 -1.42 12.10
N TYR A 189 -2.48 -2.17 10.99
CA TYR A 189 -2.38 -3.62 10.98
C TYR A 189 -1.05 -4.14 11.59
N LEU A 190 -0.01 -3.30 11.68
CA LEU A 190 1.20 -3.61 12.43
C LEU A 190 0.91 -4.02 13.88
N ASN A 191 -0.12 -3.46 14.52
CA ASN A 191 -0.53 -3.86 15.87
C ASN A 191 -0.99 -5.33 15.93
N THR A 192 -1.69 -5.80 14.88
CA THR A 192 -2.10 -7.21 14.76
C THR A 192 -0.89 -8.12 14.58
N ILE A 193 0.08 -7.69 13.76
CA ILE A 193 1.33 -8.44 13.57
C ILE A 193 2.14 -8.45 14.89
N SER A 194 2.23 -7.34 15.61
CA SER A 194 2.89 -7.28 16.93
C SER A 194 2.29 -8.29 17.90
N THR A 195 0.97 -8.38 17.98
CA THR A 195 0.29 -9.38 18.82
C THR A 195 0.71 -10.81 18.45
N LYS A 196 0.82 -11.09 17.15
CA LYS A 196 1.28 -12.41 16.67
C LYS A 196 2.74 -12.67 17.05
N ILE A 197 3.61 -11.67 16.97
CA ILE A 197 5.04 -11.79 17.37
C ILE A 197 5.14 -12.13 18.84
N VAL A 198 4.43 -11.42 19.72
CA VAL A 198 4.44 -11.68 21.17
C VAL A 198 4.04 -13.12 21.44
N TRP A 199 2.94 -13.59 20.83
CA TRP A 199 2.49 -14.98 20.98
C TRP A 199 3.55 -15.99 20.50
N GLN A 200 4.18 -15.77 19.34
CA GLN A 200 5.21 -16.68 18.81
C GLN A 200 6.44 -16.73 19.71
N ARG A 201 6.87 -15.61 20.27
CA ARG A 201 7.99 -15.56 21.23
C ARG A 201 7.70 -16.37 22.48
N GLU A 202 6.49 -16.27 23.02
CA GLU A 202 6.06 -17.08 24.18
C GLU A 202 6.11 -18.58 23.88
N GLN A 203 5.59 -19.00 22.71
CA GLN A 203 5.66 -20.40 22.28
C GLN A 203 7.11 -20.88 22.14
N TYR A 204 7.97 -20.06 21.55
CA TYR A 204 9.40 -20.37 21.35
C TYR A 204 10.11 -20.56 22.70
N LEU A 205 9.90 -19.66 23.65
CA LEU A 205 10.48 -19.77 25.00
C LEU A 205 9.96 -21.00 25.78
N ASN A 206 8.69 -21.34 25.64
CA ASN A 206 8.09 -22.51 26.28
C ASN A 206 8.65 -23.83 25.71
N SER A 207 8.99 -23.88 24.43
CA SER A 207 9.61 -25.07 23.82
C SER A 207 10.98 -25.39 24.41
N TRP A 208 11.70 -24.39 24.94
CA TRP A 208 13.01 -24.60 25.61
C TRP A 208 12.88 -25.11 27.04
N LYS A 209 11.77 -24.83 27.70
CA LYS A 209 11.54 -25.30 29.07
C LYS A 209 11.09 -26.77 29.13
N SER A 210 10.76 -27.34 27.97
CA SER A 210 10.25 -28.71 27.83
C SER A 210 11.35 -29.73 27.49
N ILE A 211 12.60 -29.25 27.33
CA ILE A 211 13.82 -30.04 27.13
C ILE A 211 14.63 -30.09 28.43
#